data_20195b718fef9932045bf4961078eee4
#
_entry.id   20195b718fef9932045bf4961078eee4
#
_cell.length_a   1.000
_cell.length_b   1.000
_cell.length_c   1.000
_cell.angle_alpha   90.00
_cell.angle_beta   90.00
_cell.angle_gamma   90.00
#
_symmetry.space_group_name_H-M   'P 1'
#
loop_
_entity.id
_entity.type
_entity.pdbx_description
1 polymer ?
#
loop_
_entity_poly.entity_id
_entity_poly.type
_entity_poly.pdbx_seq_one_letter_code
_entity_poly.pdbx_strand_id
1 'polypeptide(L)'
;MSLTEARFHDLVDATQEKLEDIFDESDVDLDLENSAGVLTVKFENGTQFIISRQEPLRQLWLAAVAGGFHFDYDEEEQRWVCDKSEELLGEMLHRLALKQADVEIEFDAIDGHEDGNRQ
;
A
#
# COMPACT_ATOMS: atom_id res chain seq x y z
N MET A 1 -10.69 -9.99 -17.18
CA MET A 1 -9.38 -10.39 -17.48
C MET A 1 -8.56 -10.51 -16.23
N SER A 2 -7.96 -11.61 -16.02
CA SER A 2 -7.24 -11.77 -14.79
C SER A 2 -5.78 -11.46 -14.97
N LEU A 3 -5.12 -11.10 -13.89
CA LEU A 3 -3.70 -10.84 -13.88
C LEU A 3 -2.95 -12.13 -14.06
N THR A 4 -1.90 -12.12 -14.88
CA THR A 4 -0.97 -13.23 -14.89
C THR A 4 -0.10 -13.13 -13.65
N GLU A 5 0.55 -14.22 -13.31
CA GLU A 5 1.44 -14.23 -12.15
C GLU A 5 2.58 -13.24 -12.32
N ALA A 6 3.17 -13.19 -13.51
CA ALA A 6 4.29 -12.29 -13.75
C ALA A 6 3.85 -10.82 -13.64
N ARG A 7 2.70 -10.50 -14.22
CA ARG A 7 2.18 -9.15 -14.14
C ARG A 7 1.87 -8.76 -12.70
N PHE A 8 1.27 -9.69 -11.96
CA PHE A 8 0.97 -9.45 -10.56
C PHE A 8 2.23 -9.16 -9.74
N HIS A 9 3.29 -9.95 -9.95
CA HIS A 9 4.55 -9.71 -9.25
C HIS A 9 5.12 -8.35 -9.58
N ASP A 10 5.08 -7.96 -10.86
CA ASP A 10 5.60 -6.66 -11.26
C ASP A 10 4.82 -5.53 -10.61
N LEU A 11 3.50 -5.68 -10.53
CA LEU A 11 2.66 -4.66 -9.93
C LEU A 11 2.92 -4.53 -8.44
N VAL A 12 3.07 -5.65 -7.75
CA VAL A 12 3.35 -5.61 -6.32
C VAL A 12 4.72 -5.00 -6.07
N ASP A 13 5.73 -5.41 -6.85
CA ASP A 13 7.07 -4.87 -6.67
C ASP A 13 7.08 -3.36 -6.90
N ALA A 14 6.41 -2.89 -7.95
CA ALA A 14 6.36 -1.47 -8.24
C ALA A 14 5.62 -0.70 -7.14
N THR A 15 4.55 -1.29 -6.62
CA THR A 15 3.78 -0.65 -5.56
C THR A 15 4.61 -0.55 -4.29
N GLN A 16 5.30 -1.63 -3.93
CA GLN A 16 6.12 -1.62 -2.72
C GLN A 16 7.28 -0.64 -2.85
N GLU A 17 7.87 -0.53 -4.04
CA GLU A 17 8.91 0.46 -4.27
C GLU A 17 8.40 1.88 -4.08
N LYS A 18 7.22 2.16 -4.63
CA LYS A 18 6.63 3.48 -4.46
C LYS A 18 6.34 3.77 -3.01
N LEU A 19 5.85 2.77 -2.28
CA LEU A 19 5.56 2.95 -0.87
C LEU A 19 6.84 3.24 -0.09
N GLU A 20 7.92 2.52 -0.40
CA GLU A 20 9.20 2.78 0.25
C GLU A 20 9.64 4.22 0.02
N ASP A 21 9.49 4.70 -1.21
CA ASP A 21 9.87 6.07 -1.52
C ASP A 21 9.02 7.08 -0.76
N ILE A 22 7.72 6.83 -0.68
CA ILE A 22 6.82 7.72 0.02
C ILE A 22 7.17 7.79 1.51
N PHE A 23 7.39 6.63 2.13
CA PHE A 23 7.74 6.60 3.53
C PHE A 23 9.11 7.23 3.79
N ASP A 24 10.06 6.97 2.85
CA ASP A 24 11.40 7.50 2.99
C ASP A 24 11.43 9.02 2.89
N GLU A 25 10.58 9.57 2.03
CA GLU A 25 10.53 11.01 1.84
C GLU A 25 9.67 11.72 2.85
N SER A 26 8.90 10.98 3.65
CA SER A 26 8.13 11.62 4.70
C SER A 26 9.09 12.03 5.81
N ASP A 27 8.70 12.99 6.60
CA ASP A 27 9.54 13.42 7.72
C ASP A 27 9.25 12.62 8.97
N VAL A 28 8.70 11.42 8.82
CA VAL A 28 8.28 10.63 9.96
C VAL A 28 9.35 9.60 10.28
N ASP A 29 9.64 9.42 11.56
CA ASP A 29 10.56 8.38 12.00
C ASP A 29 9.89 7.03 11.89
N LEU A 30 10.45 6.17 11.05
CA LEU A 30 9.92 4.83 10.92
C LEU A 30 11.01 3.91 10.38
N ASP A 31 10.80 2.62 10.54
CA ASP A 31 11.70 1.61 10.02
C ASP A 31 11.02 0.85 8.90
N LEU A 32 11.72 0.66 7.80
CA LEU A 32 11.21 -0.09 6.66
C LEU A 32 12.03 -1.34 6.47
N GLU A 33 11.34 -2.43 6.19
CA GLU A 33 12.02 -3.68 5.86
C GLU A 33 11.25 -4.35 4.73
N ASN A 34 11.93 -4.72 3.65
CA ASN A 34 11.29 -5.39 2.53
C ASN A 34 12.01 -6.69 2.30
N SER A 35 11.29 -7.80 2.45
CA SER A 35 11.89 -9.11 2.32
C SER A 35 10.87 -10.07 1.75
N ALA A 36 11.23 -10.75 0.64
CA ALA A 36 10.41 -11.81 0.07
C ALA A 36 8.97 -11.40 -0.21
N GLY A 37 8.78 -10.21 -0.73
CA GLY A 37 7.46 -9.73 -1.09
C GLY A 37 6.66 -9.18 0.07
N VAL A 38 7.29 -8.99 1.22
CA VAL A 38 6.62 -8.46 2.41
C VAL A 38 7.30 -7.15 2.80
N LEU A 39 6.55 -6.08 2.78
CA LEU A 39 7.04 -4.78 3.22
C LEU A 39 6.50 -4.50 4.62
N THR A 40 7.39 -4.31 5.57
CA THR A 40 7.02 -4.00 6.95
C THR A 40 7.39 -2.56 7.23
N VAL A 41 6.43 -1.78 7.73
CA VAL A 41 6.64 -0.39 8.10
C VAL A 41 6.38 -0.29 9.60
N LYS A 42 7.40 0.02 10.37
CA LYS A 42 7.26 0.11 11.80
C LYS A 42 7.31 1.57 12.22
N PHE A 43 6.25 2.03 12.84
CA PHE A 43 6.17 3.42 13.30
C PHE A 43 6.84 3.58 14.66
N GLU A 44 7.12 4.81 15.01
CA GLU A 44 7.83 5.11 16.24
C GLU A 44 7.09 4.60 17.46
N ASN A 45 5.77 4.60 17.43
CA ASN A 45 4.99 4.13 18.57
C ASN A 45 4.89 2.61 18.66
N GLY A 46 5.58 1.88 17.79
CA GLY A 46 5.62 0.44 17.85
C GLY A 46 4.59 -0.27 16.99
N THR A 47 3.60 0.45 16.46
CA THR A 47 2.64 -0.16 15.57
C THR A 47 3.24 -0.30 14.19
N GLN A 48 2.64 -1.15 13.35
CA GLN A 48 3.22 -1.37 12.04
C GLN A 48 2.17 -1.66 11.00
N PHE A 49 2.54 -1.45 9.75
CA PHE A 49 1.83 -1.96 8.59
C PHE A 49 2.64 -3.12 8.06
N ILE A 50 1.96 -4.19 7.62
CA ILE A 50 2.60 -5.28 6.91
C ILE A 50 1.87 -5.43 5.60
N ILE A 51 2.57 -5.18 4.50
CA ILE A 51 1.98 -5.19 3.16
C ILE A 51 2.61 -6.35 2.40
N SER A 52 1.81 -7.37 2.11
CA SER A 52 2.35 -8.62 1.59
C SER A 52 1.63 -9.07 0.34
N ARG A 53 2.37 -9.84 -0.46
CA ARG A 53 1.88 -10.40 -1.70
C ARG A 53 1.18 -11.71 -1.42
N GLN A 54 -0.06 -11.86 -1.91
CA GLN A 54 -0.81 -13.10 -1.79
C GLN A 54 -0.99 -13.69 -3.18
N GLU A 55 -0.13 -14.61 -3.54
CA GLU A 55 -0.06 -15.09 -4.91
C GLU A 55 -1.26 -15.90 -5.36
N PRO A 56 -1.78 -16.84 -4.56
CA PRO A 56 -2.90 -17.63 -5.04
C PRO A 56 -4.12 -16.80 -5.41
N LEU A 57 -4.32 -15.69 -4.71
CA LEU A 57 -5.47 -14.84 -4.92
C LEU A 57 -5.17 -13.63 -5.78
N ARG A 58 -3.93 -13.41 -6.14
CA ARG A 58 -3.49 -12.20 -6.84
C ARG A 58 -3.95 -10.95 -6.12
N GLN A 59 -3.77 -10.94 -4.82
CA GLN A 59 -4.18 -9.80 -3.98
C GLN A 59 -3.00 -9.24 -3.23
N LEU A 60 -3.12 -7.98 -2.84
CA LEU A 60 -2.17 -7.34 -1.94
C LEU A 60 -2.86 -7.23 -0.60
N TRP A 61 -2.21 -7.71 0.45
CA TRP A 61 -2.82 -7.73 1.78
C TRP A 61 -2.11 -6.74 2.68
N LEU A 62 -2.90 -6.03 3.47
CA LEU A 62 -2.41 -5.04 4.44
C LEU A 62 -2.85 -5.48 5.83
N ALA A 63 -1.90 -5.60 6.75
CA ALA A 63 -2.22 -5.81 8.16
C ALA A 63 -1.87 -4.53 8.92
N ALA A 64 -2.80 -4.06 9.72
CA ALA A 64 -2.66 -2.85 10.50
C ALA A 64 -3.31 -3.07 11.86
N VAL A 65 -3.23 -2.08 12.73
CA VAL A 65 -3.86 -2.19 14.05
C VAL A 65 -5.36 -2.42 13.90
N ALA A 66 -5.97 -1.77 12.92
CA ALA A 66 -7.42 -1.89 12.71
C ALA A 66 -7.86 -3.25 12.19
N GLY A 67 -6.93 -4.03 11.63
CA GLY A 67 -7.26 -5.35 11.12
C GLY A 67 -6.54 -5.66 9.83
N GLY A 68 -7.01 -6.69 9.13
CA GLY A 68 -6.44 -7.10 7.85
C GLY A 68 -7.34 -6.70 6.71
N PHE A 69 -6.73 -6.26 5.62
CA PHE A 69 -7.48 -5.78 4.46
C PHE A 69 -6.88 -6.37 3.20
N HIS A 70 -7.72 -6.73 2.24
CA HIS A 70 -7.31 -7.38 1.00
C HIS A 70 -7.64 -6.48 -0.17
N PHE A 71 -6.70 -6.31 -1.08
CA PHE A 71 -6.87 -5.41 -2.21
C PHE A 71 -6.73 -6.16 -3.53
N ASP A 72 -7.68 -5.92 -4.43
CA ASP A 72 -7.60 -6.40 -5.80
C ASP A 72 -7.07 -5.29 -6.68
N TYR A 73 -6.37 -5.66 -7.75
CA TYR A 73 -5.87 -4.66 -8.67
C TYR A 73 -6.89 -4.38 -9.76
N ASP A 74 -7.27 -3.11 -9.88
CA ASP A 74 -8.18 -2.67 -10.92
C ASP A 74 -7.33 -2.29 -12.13
N GLU A 75 -7.36 -3.12 -13.17
CA GLU A 75 -6.49 -2.89 -14.32
C GLU A 75 -6.92 -1.70 -15.16
N GLU A 76 -8.20 -1.36 -15.14
CA GLU A 76 -8.67 -0.21 -15.88
C GLU A 76 -8.18 1.09 -15.28
N GLU A 77 -8.30 1.20 -13.97
CA GLU A 77 -7.89 2.42 -13.28
C GLU A 77 -6.46 2.35 -12.79
N GLN A 78 -5.86 1.16 -12.85
CA GLN A 78 -4.47 0.94 -12.46
C GLN A 78 -4.21 1.29 -11.01
N ARG A 79 -5.03 0.74 -10.13
CA ARG A 79 -4.88 1.00 -8.71
C ARG A 79 -5.44 -0.17 -7.91
N TRP A 80 -5.04 -0.25 -6.63
CA TRP A 80 -5.47 -1.32 -5.74
C TRP A 80 -6.73 -0.88 -4.99
N VAL A 81 -7.72 -1.73 -4.96
CA VAL A 81 -9.02 -1.43 -4.37
C VAL A 81 -9.38 -2.51 -3.35
N CYS A 82 -9.77 -2.10 -2.16
CA CYS A 82 -10.16 -3.03 -1.10
C CYS A 82 -11.38 -3.82 -1.53
N ASP A 83 -11.34 -5.13 -1.33
CA ASP A 83 -12.40 -6.01 -1.82
C ASP A 83 -13.68 -5.89 -1.01
N LYS A 84 -13.64 -5.25 0.16
CA LYS A 84 -14.84 -5.08 0.96
C LYS A 84 -15.38 -3.67 0.95
N SER A 85 -14.51 -2.69 1.12
CA SER A 85 -14.95 -1.31 1.27
C SER A 85 -14.81 -0.51 -0.01
N GLU A 86 -14.10 -1.06 -1.00
CA GLU A 86 -13.79 -0.36 -2.24
C GLU A 86 -12.93 0.88 -2.03
N GLU A 87 -12.33 0.99 -0.87
CA GLU A 87 -11.40 2.08 -0.57
C GLU A 87 -10.09 1.82 -1.30
N LEU A 88 -9.45 2.86 -1.78
CA LEU A 88 -8.17 2.72 -2.47
C LEU A 88 -7.05 2.49 -1.46
N LEU A 89 -6.01 1.80 -1.89
CA LEU A 89 -4.90 1.47 -1.00
C LEU A 89 -4.28 2.71 -0.38
N GLY A 90 -3.99 3.73 -1.19
CA GLY A 90 -3.39 4.95 -0.67
C GLY A 90 -4.29 5.69 0.30
N GLU A 91 -5.59 5.73 -0.01
CA GLU A 91 -6.56 6.37 0.89
C GLU A 91 -6.57 5.66 2.24
N MET A 92 -6.57 4.33 2.21
CA MET A 92 -6.61 3.58 3.46
C MET A 92 -5.32 3.75 4.24
N LEU A 93 -4.17 3.72 3.56
CA LEU A 93 -2.89 3.90 4.25
C LEU A 93 -2.82 5.27 4.91
N HIS A 94 -3.28 6.31 4.23
CA HIS A 94 -3.31 7.65 4.81
C HIS A 94 -4.16 7.68 6.08
N ARG A 95 -5.36 7.11 5.98
CA ARG A 95 -6.30 7.10 7.09
C ARG A 95 -5.77 6.30 8.27
N LEU A 96 -5.22 5.12 8.00
CA LEU A 96 -4.77 4.24 9.06
C LEU A 96 -3.47 4.73 9.71
N ALA A 97 -2.58 5.36 8.93
CA ALA A 97 -1.37 5.93 9.52
C ALA A 97 -1.73 7.04 10.51
N LEU A 98 -2.70 7.86 10.13
CA LEU A 98 -3.14 8.91 11.03
C LEU A 98 -3.77 8.32 12.29
N LYS A 99 -4.59 7.30 12.10
CA LYS A 99 -5.33 6.72 13.22
C LYS A 99 -4.44 5.96 14.19
N GLN A 100 -3.52 5.15 13.68
CA GLN A 100 -2.73 4.28 14.57
C GLN A 100 -1.40 4.89 15.00
N ALA A 101 -0.85 5.80 14.24
CA ALA A 101 0.47 6.35 14.53
C ALA A 101 0.48 7.87 14.63
N ASP A 102 -0.67 8.49 14.39
CA ASP A 102 -0.81 9.95 14.47
C ASP A 102 0.17 10.65 13.53
N VAL A 103 0.37 10.07 12.34
CA VAL A 103 1.22 10.68 11.34
C VAL A 103 0.42 10.88 10.07
N GLU A 104 0.70 11.95 9.38
CA GLU A 104 0.00 12.29 8.15
C GLU A 104 0.94 12.15 6.98
N ILE A 105 0.68 11.19 6.11
CA ILE A 105 1.49 10.92 4.95
C ILE A 105 0.56 10.83 3.75
N GLU A 106 0.93 11.46 2.62
CA GLU A 106 0.12 11.44 1.42
C GLU A 106 0.53 10.28 0.53
N PHE A 107 -0.45 9.54 0.06
CA PHE A 107 -0.23 8.36 -0.76
C PHE A 107 -0.90 8.48 -2.12
N ASP A 108 -1.11 9.69 -2.62
CA ASP A 108 -1.84 9.91 -3.87
C ASP A 108 -1.20 9.18 -5.05
N ALA A 109 0.12 9.09 -5.06
CA ALA A 109 0.82 8.44 -6.16
C ALA A 109 0.47 6.96 -6.25
N ILE A 110 0.16 6.33 -5.12
CA ILE A 110 -0.20 4.92 -5.09
C ILE A 110 -1.55 4.70 -5.76
N ASP A 111 -2.43 5.66 -5.63
CA ASP A 111 -3.79 5.56 -6.16
C ASP A 111 -3.92 6.11 -7.58
N GLY A 112 -2.80 6.52 -8.17
CA GLY A 112 -2.84 7.06 -9.52
C GLY A 112 -3.26 8.51 -9.60
N HIS A 113 -3.16 9.24 -8.52
CA HIS A 113 -3.61 10.63 -8.49
C HIS A 113 -2.50 11.62 -8.76
N GLU A 114 -1.28 11.15 -8.89
CA GLU A 114 -0.16 12.08 -9.01
C GLU A 114 -0.26 12.94 -10.26
N ASP A 115 -0.91 12.42 -11.28
CA ASP A 115 -1.04 13.19 -12.49
C ASP A 115 -2.15 14.17 -12.43
N GLY A 116 -3.09 13.94 -11.58
CA GLY A 116 -4.25 14.78 -11.53
C GLY A 116 -3.94 16.19 -11.16
N ASN A 117 -2.79 16.34 -10.59
CA ASN A 117 -2.47 17.64 -10.21
C ASN A 117 -1.69 18.38 -11.19
N ARG A 118 -1.44 17.85 -12.28
CA ARG A 118 -0.72 18.55 -13.11
C ARG A 118 -1.50 18.92 -14.12
N GLN A 119 -2.01 19.37 -14.25
CA GLN A 119 -2.62 19.64 -15.26
C GLN A 119 -3.14 20.52 -15.35
#